data_cf99f2c66844131d4f5ae5c7622cf66c
#
_entry.id   cf99f2c66844131d4f5ae5c7622cf66c
#
_cell.length_a   1.000
_cell.length_b   1.000
_cell.length_c   1.000
_cell.angle_alpha   90.00
_cell.angle_beta   90.00
_cell.angle_gamma   90.00
#
_symmetry.space_group_name_H-M   'P 1'
#
loop_
_entity.id
_entity.type
_entity.pdbx_description
1 polymer ?
#
loop_
_entity_poly.entity_id
_entity_poly.type
_entity_poly.pdbx_seq_one_letter_code
_entity_poly.pdbx_strand_id
1 'polypeptide(L)'
;MKKNAGKILGMVLMITGACIAPGYASTAICEPTNGGATSYENMILHDLRDDENSRGNSFEEALNSSQQNYRITCNCSDTDAASTNGVLIMYSLQTSLPLGHTTDYYKINDHLDVMTQIAIPKNDYVTVPTRKAVSDGTHHWDKENTGICQQQTSQDNLNTGSQGKVTFYITTPFVGEITIPRTEIARIYTSSATVTTTAPPLGSPVAIVYLSGTMTVPQSCEINQGETISVNFGTIEASKFTKKNNPPEGYRPVTFNILYDCTENGLPVIPLNNKIMMILDGQDVENQYYLVARRRQSDNKADIGIVVEDAGGTYVPFAQGVLPMNQNGLGKITLTAFPINLVGSELDTGDFDATATLKVDIR
;
A
#
# COMPACT_ATOMS: atom_id res chain seq x y z
N MET A 1 54.92 81.47 7.93
CA MET A 1 54.05 80.32 8.25
C MET A 1 52.61 80.74 7.88
N LYS A 2 52.14 80.43 6.68
CA LYS A 2 50.77 80.77 6.21
C LYS A 2 50.06 79.49 5.78
N LYS A 3 48.96 79.20 6.42
CA LYS A 3 48.05 78.10 6.08
C LYS A 3 47.18 78.50 4.88
N ASN A 4 47.25 77.79 3.80
CA ASN A 4 46.30 77.90 2.71
C ASN A 4 45.17 76.86 2.88
N ALA A 5 43.96 77.36 3.03
CA ALA A 5 42.71 76.55 2.99
C ALA A 5 42.20 76.44 1.59
N GLY A 6 42.22 75.24 1.00
CA GLY A 6 41.61 74.96 -0.30
C GLY A 6 40.12 74.60 -0.10
N LYS A 7 39.26 75.34 -0.77
CA LYS A 7 37.84 75.03 -0.85
C LYS A 7 37.60 73.95 -1.95
N ILE A 8 37.12 72.82 -1.54
CA ILE A 8 36.61 71.78 -2.47
C ILE A 8 35.11 72.01 -2.65
N LEU A 9 34.77 72.35 -3.90
CA LEU A 9 33.40 72.52 -4.36
C LEU A 9 32.85 71.15 -4.71
N GLY A 10 32.02 70.58 -3.83
CA GLY A 10 31.35 69.30 -4.07
C GLY A 10 30.16 69.45 -5.00
N MET A 11 30.30 68.89 -6.20
CA MET A 11 29.20 68.77 -7.18
C MET A 11 28.32 67.58 -6.78
N VAL A 12 27.12 67.85 -6.26
CA VAL A 12 26.14 66.81 -5.94
C VAL A 12 25.41 66.46 -7.25
N LEU A 13 25.75 65.27 -7.77
CA LEU A 13 25.05 64.66 -8.91
C LEU A 13 23.78 64.01 -8.39
N MET A 14 22.62 64.64 -8.58
CA MET A 14 21.31 63.97 -8.30
C MET A 14 21.06 62.97 -9.43
N ILE A 15 21.29 61.70 -9.14
CA ILE A 15 20.79 60.59 -9.97
C ILE A 15 19.35 60.36 -9.59
N THR A 16 18.40 60.88 -10.38
CA THR A 16 16.99 60.44 -10.33
C THR A 16 16.90 59.03 -10.87
N GLY A 17 17.06 58.06 -9.96
CA GLY A 17 16.77 56.67 -10.27
C GLY A 17 15.27 56.51 -10.55
N ALA A 18 14.89 56.40 -11.81
CA ALA A 18 13.59 55.90 -12.16
C ALA A 18 13.52 54.45 -11.63
N CYS A 19 12.82 54.26 -10.51
CA CYS A 19 12.38 52.92 -10.11
C CYS A 19 11.44 52.40 -11.21
N ILE A 20 12.01 51.64 -12.12
CA ILE A 20 11.22 50.74 -12.96
C ILE A 20 10.75 49.65 -12.03
N ALA A 21 9.57 49.81 -11.42
CA ALA A 21 8.87 48.73 -10.77
C ALA A 21 8.69 47.62 -11.82
N PRO A 22 9.16 46.39 -11.59
CA PRO A 22 8.81 45.30 -12.45
C PRO A 22 7.27 45.23 -12.43
N GLY A 23 6.67 45.49 -13.59
CA GLY A 23 5.23 45.28 -13.75
C GLY A 23 4.95 43.81 -13.47
N TYR A 24 4.50 43.49 -12.30
CA TYR A 24 3.88 42.20 -12.04
C TYR A 24 2.65 42.17 -12.94
N ALA A 25 2.69 41.37 -14.00
CA ALA A 25 1.50 40.99 -14.71
C ALA A 25 0.56 40.43 -13.65
N SER A 26 -0.55 41.11 -13.36
CA SER A 26 -1.52 40.61 -12.38
C SER A 26 -2.14 39.37 -12.99
N THR A 27 -1.67 38.20 -12.52
CA THR A 27 -2.29 36.92 -12.84
C THR A 27 -3.66 36.95 -12.21
N ALA A 28 -4.71 36.97 -13.01
CA ALA A 28 -6.08 36.95 -12.49
C ALA A 28 -6.34 35.59 -11.85
N ILE A 29 -6.57 35.59 -10.55
CA ILE A 29 -6.88 34.39 -9.76
C ILE A 29 -8.30 33.97 -10.09
N CYS A 30 -8.49 32.66 -10.26
CA CYS A 30 -9.80 32.06 -10.42
C CYS A 30 -10.13 31.23 -9.19
N GLU A 31 -11.33 31.41 -8.68
CA GLU A 31 -11.82 30.71 -7.49
C GLU A 31 -13.09 29.91 -7.82
N PRO A 32 -13.41 28.86 -7.04
CA PRO A 32 -14.63 28.09 -7.26
C PRO A 32 -15.86 28.97 -7.00
N THR A 33 -16.81 28.96 -7.93
CA THR A 33 -18.02 29.80 -7.86
C THR A 33 -18.91 29.44 -6.66
N ASN A 34 -18.91 28.21 -6.21
CA ASN A 34 -19.76 27.70 -5.14
C ASN A 34 -19.08 27.68 -3.76
N GLY A 35 -18.01 28.43 -3.58
CA GLY A 35 -17.37 28.65 -2.27
C GLY A 35 -16.49 27.53 -1.73
N GLY A 36 -16.23 26.47 -2.50
CA GLY A 36 -15.34 25.38 -2.08
C GLY A 36 -14.77 24.57 -3.24
N ALA A 37 -13.61 23.95 -2.98
CA ALA A 37 -12.97 23.06 -3.95
C ALA A 37 -13.80 21.79 -4.19
N THR A 38 -13.89 21.38 -5.44
CA THR A 38 -14.46 20.06 -5.78
C THR A 38 -13.51 18.96 -5.35
N SER A 39 -14.03 17.93 -4.67
CA SER A 39 -13.25 16.78 -4.25
C SER A 39 -13.35 15.64 -5.26
N TYR A 40 -12.22 15.13 -5.72
CA TYR A 40 -12.13 13.95 -6.56
C TYR A 40 -11.58 12.79 -5.74
N GLU A 41 -12.45 11.83 -5.43
CA GLU A 41 -12.11 10.67 -4.61
C GLU A 41 -11.70 9.50 -5.50
N ASN A 42 -10.53 8.94 -5.24
CA ASN A 42 -10.02 7.77 -5.94
C ASN A 42 -9.71 6.68 -4.92
N MET A 43 -10.17 5.47 -5.21
CA MET A 43 -9.95 4.29 -4.38
C MET A 43 -9.19 3.25 -5.19
N ILE A 44 -8.08 2.79 -4.65
CA ILE A 44 -7.23 1.77 -5.25
C ILE A 44 -7.29 0.51 -4.41
N LEU A 45 -7.50 -0.62 -5.08
CA LEU A 45 -7.37 -1.96 -4.52
C LEU A 45 -6.38 -2.68 -5.42
N HIS A 46 -5.18 -2.97 -4.91
CA HIS A 46 -4.11 -3.56 -5.68
C HIS A 46 -3.49 -4.74 -4.95
N ASP A 47 -3.52 -5.91 -5.57
CA ASP A 47 -2.80 -7.08 -5.11
C ASP A 47 -1.44 -7.11 -5.81
N LEU A 48 -0.39 -6.83 -5.06
CA LEU A 48 0.98 -6.83 -5.57
C LEU A 48 1.40 -8.25 -5.97
N ARG A 49 2.00 -8.36 -7.14
CA ARG A 49 2.67 -9.59 -7.55
C ARG A 49 4.01 -9.71 -6.83
N ASP A 50 4.52 -10.93 -6.75
CA ASP A 50 5.79 -11.24 -6.09
C ASP A 50 6.95 -10.40 -6.61
N ASP A 51 6.98 -10.13 -7.92
CA ASP A 51 8.00 -9.33 -8.57
C ASP A 51 7.83 -7.82 -8.36
N GLU A 52 6.64 -7.36 -7.96
CA GLU A 52 6.35 -5.94 -7.71
C GLU A 52 6.79 -5.50 -6.32
N ASN A 53 6.69 -6.36 -5.30
CA ASN A 53 7.02 -6.04 -3.91
C ASN A 53 8.53 -6.05 -3.63
N SER A 54 9.30 -5.40 -4.45
CA SER A 54 10.75 -5.26 -4.27
C SER A 54 11.15 -3.81 -4.25
N ARG A 55 12.12 -3.48 -3.40
CA ARG A 55 12.63 -2.10 -3.32
C ARG A 55 13.13 -1.64 -4.68
N GLY A 56 12.62 -0.53 -5.15
CA GLY A 56 12.98 0.05 -6.44
C GLY A 56 11.97 -0.22 -7.54
N ASN A 57 11.06 -1.15 -7.33
CA ASN A 57 10.00 -1.43 -8.30
C ASN A 57 8.89 -0.40 -8.23
N SER A 58 8.22 -0.21 -9.35
CA SER A 58 7.09 0.71 -9.48
C SER A 58 5.99 0.12 -10.33
N PHE A 59 4.77 0.52 -10.04
CA PHE A 59 3.57 0.17 -10.81
C PHE A 59 2.63 1.36 -10.91
N GLU A 60 1.76 1.34 -11.89
CA GLU A 60 0.89 2.47 -12.23
C GLU A 60 -0.57 2.11 -12.03
N GLU A 61 -1.33 3.05 -11.44
CA GLU A 61 -2.77 2.95 -11.25
C GLU A 61 -3.48 4.17 -11.84
N ALA A 62 -4.61 3.95 -12.48
CA ALA A 62 -5.41 5.01 -13.04
C ALA A 62 -6.23 5.73 -11.97
N LEU A 63 -6.29 7.04 -12.05
CA LEU A 63 -7.22 7.86 -11.28
C LEU A 63 -8.45 8.16 -12.14
N ASN A 64 -9.60 7.65 -11.73
CA ASN A 64 -10.88 7.85 -12.40
C ASN A 64 -11.96 8.09 -11.36
N SER A 65 -12.08 9.31 -10.91
CA SER A 65 -13.19 9.67 -10.01
C SER A 65 -14.47 9.96 -10.79
N SER A 66 -15.61 9.89 -10.10
CA SER A 66 -16.88 10.32 -10.68
C SER A 66 -16.76 11.75 -11.21
N GLN A 67 -17.13 11.96 -12.46
CA GLN A 67 -16.99 13.26 -13.13
C GLN A 67 -17.94 14.30 -12.53
N GLN A 68 -17.49 14.95 -11.46
CA GLN A 68 -18.11 16.16 -10.99
C GLN A 68 -17.44 17.36 -11.67
N ASN A 69 -18.21 18.12 -12.38
CA ASN A 69 -17.71 19.36 -12.97
C ASN A 69 -17.72 20.47 -11.91
N TYR A 70 -16.78 21.38 -12.03
CA TYR A 70 -16.74 22.60 -11.21
C TYR A 70 -16.79 23.84 -12.09
N ARG A 71 -17.22 24.93 -11.51
CA ARG A 71 -17.27 26.26 -12.12
C ARG A 71 -16.35 27.21 -11.38
N ILE A 72 -15.74 28.10 -12.11
CA ILE A 72 -14.81 29.10 -11.58
C ILE A 72 -15.23 30.49 -11.94
N THR A 73 -14.85 31.47 -11.11
CA THR A 73 -14.93 32.89 -11.39
C THR A 73 -13.54 33.48 -11.27
N CYS A 74 -13.11 34.23 -12.24
CA CYS A 74 -11.78 34.83 -12.28
C CYS A 74 -11.84 36.34 -12.07
N ASN A 75 -10.90 36.85 -11.30
CA ASN A 75 -10.66 38.28 -11.19
C ASN A 75 -9.71 38.70 -12.32
N CYS A 76 -10.27 39.04 -13.46
CA CYS A 76 -9.49 39.38 -14.68
C CYS A 76 -9.06 40.85 -14.70
N SER A 77 -7.97 41.12 -15.41
CA SER A 77 -7.61 42.50 -15.78
C SER A 77 -8.65 43.07 -16.75
N ASP A 78 -8.71 44.40 -16.86
CA ASP A 78 -9.60 45.06 -17.81
C ASP A 78 -9.31 44.64 -19.28
N THR A 79 -8.07 44.32 -19.58
CA THR A 79 -7.64 43.84 -20.91
C THR A 79 -8.16 42.41 -21.18
N ASP A 80 -8.16 41.55 -20.18
CA ASP A 80 -8.66 40.17 -20.31
C ASP A 80 -10.19 40.16 -20.36
N ALA A 81 -10.84 41.00 -19.58
CA ALA A 81 -12.29 41.17 -19.56
C ALA A 81 -12.83 41.73 -20.91
N ALA A 82 -12.04 42.54 -21.61
CA ALA A 82 -12.38 43.09 -22.94
C ALA A 82 -12.03 42.14 -24.09
N SER A 83 -11.46 40.96 -23.84
CA SER A 83 -11.04 40.03 -24.87
C SER A 83 -12.23 39.41 -25.59
N THR A 84 -12.33 39.64 -26.90
CA THR A 84 -13.35 39.05 -27.77
C THR A 84 -13.07 37.58 -28.10
N ASN A 85 -11.85 37.11 -27.77
CA ASN A 85 -11.41 35.73 -28.04
C ASN A 85 -11.53 34.79 -26.82
N GLY A 86 -12.06 35.28 -25.72
CA GLY A 86 -12.06 34.56 -24.45
C GLY A 86 -10.70 34.55 -23.76
N VAL A 87 -10.60 33.87 -22.62
CA VAL A 87 -9.37 33.74 -21.84
C VAL A 87 -8.91 32.30 -21.73
N LEU A 88 -7.61 32.08 -21.73
CA LEU A 88 -7.02 30.78 -21.44
C LEU A 88 -7.06 30.52 -19.92
N ILE A 89 -7.48 29.34 -19.56
CA ILE A 89 -7.35 28.87 -18.16
C ILE A 89 -6.01 28.19 -17.99
N MET A 90 -5.27 28.67 -16.99
CA MET A 90 -3.97 28.12 -16.60
C MET A 90 -4.15 27.31 -15.33
N TYR A 91 -3.67 26.08 -15.33
CA TYR A 91 -3.71 25.15 -14.20
C TYR A 91 -2.34 25.08 -13.52
N SER A 92 -2.33 25.20 -12.20
CA SER A 92 -1.18 24.92 -11.35
C SER A 92 -1.52 23.81 -10.40
N LEU A 93 -0.74 22.74 -10.42
CA LEU A 93 -0.92 21.56 -9.59
C LEU A 93 0.08 21.61 -8.44
N GLN A 94 -0.38 21.40 -7.22
CA GLN A 94 0.45 21.41 -6.01
C GLN A 94 0.21 20.15 -5.20
N THR A 95 1.15 19.78 -4.34
CA THR A 95 0.98 18.74 -3.33
C THR A 95 1.55 19.18 -2.01
N SER A 96 0.95 18.73 -0.92
CA SER A 96 1.43 18.93 0.45
C SER A 96 2.19 17.72 1.00
N LEU A 97 2.29 16.65 0.21
CA LEU A 97 3.02 15.45 0.63
C LEU A 97 4.52 15.76 0.79
N PRO A 98 5.19 15.13 1.75
CA PRO A 98 6.63 15.23 1.91
C PRO A 98 7.36 14.67 0.66
N LEU A 99 8.53 15.23 0.36
CA LEU A 99 9.38 14.72 -0.71
C LEU A 99 9.76 13.26 -0.45
N GLY A 100 9.66 12.43 -1.48
CA GLY A 100 10.00 11.02 -1.45
C GLY A 100 11.47 10.74 -1.81
N HIS A 101 11.73 9.53 -2.33
CA HIS A 101 13.09 9.06 -2.63
C HIS A 101 13.80 9.84 -3.74
N THR A 102 13.05 10.46 -4.64
CA THR A 102 13.60 11.27 -5.74
C THR A 102 12.61 12.35 -6.19
N THR A 103 13.07 13.22 -7.09
CA THR A 103 12.24 14.28 -7.69
C THR A 103 10.96 13.70 -8.29
N ASP A 104 9.86 14.44 -8.13
CA ASP A 104 8.50 14.14 -8.59
C ASP A 104 7.82 12.96 -7.85
N TYR A 105 8.52 12.29 -6.94
CA TYR A 105 7.94 11.30 -6.02
C TYR A 105 7.75 11.89 -4.63
N TYR A 106 6.63 11.59 -4.01
CA TYR A 106 6.24 12.11 -2.70
C TYR A 106 5.85 10.97 -1.78
N LYS A 107 6.27 11.07 -0.51
CA LYS A 107 6.05 10.01 0.47
C LYS A 107 4.56 9.94 0.84
N ILE A 108 3.96 8.76 0.66
CA ILE A 108 2.58 8.50 1.08
C ILE A 108 2.52 7.73 2.41
N ASN A 109 3.48 6.82 2.63
CA ASN A 109 3.72 6.14 3.90
C ASN A 109 5.17 5.64 3.99
N ASP A 110 5.51 4.79 4.96
CA ASP A 110 6.88 4.30 5.16
C ASP A 110 7.34 3.27 4.12
N HIS A 111 6.42 2.72 3.34
CA HIS A 111 6.67 1.70 2.33
C HIS A 111 6.59 2.21 0.90
N LEU A 112 5.85 3.31 0.69
CA LEU A 112 5.46 3.76 -0.64
C LEU A 112 5.71 5.25 -0.83
N ASP A 113 6.33 5.58 -1.96
CA ASP A 113 6.26 6.91 -2.53
C ASP A 113 5.33 6.91 -3.74
N VAL A 114 4.79 8.06 -4.08
CA VAL A 114 3.84 8.23 -5.18
C VAL A 114 4.24 9.40 -6.07
N MET A 115 4.21 9.19 -7.38
CA MET A 115 4.21 10.25 -8.39
C MET A 115 2.80 10.39 -8.92
N THR A 116 2.23 11.58 -8.80
CA THR A 116 0.87 11.89 -9.26
C THR A 116 0.93 12.66 -10.58
N GLN A 117 0.09 12.27 -11.53
CA GLN A 117 -0.07 12.96 -12.80
C GLN A 117 -1.56 13.17 -13.07
N ILE A 118 -1.94 14.40 -13.41
CA ILE A 118 -3.33 14.79 -13.69
C ILE A 118 -3.49 15.04 -15.17
N ALA A 119 -4.55 14.51 -15.75
CA ALA A 119 -4.90 14.77 -17.14
C ALA A 119 -5.41 16.22 -17.29
N ILE A 120 -4.73 17.00 -18.13
CA ILE A 120 -5.16 18.32 -18.53
C ILE A 120 -5.41 18.27 -20.04
N PRO A 121 -6.59 18.66 -20.55
CA PRO A 121 -6.88 18.63 -21.97
C PRO A 121 -5.75 19.23 -22.81
N LYS A 122 -5.41 18.61 -23.92
CA LYS A 122 -4.32 18.98 -24.86
C LYS A 122 -2.89 18.93 -24.31
N ASN A 123 -2.70 18.49 -23.03
CA ASN A 123 -1.37 18.34 -22.43
C ASN A 123 -1.13 16.92 -21.89
N ASP A 124 -2.01 15.98 -22.18
CA ASP A 124 -1.96 14.62 -21.63
C ASP A 124 -1.85 14.60 -20.09
N TYR A 125 -0.85 13.94 -19.55
CA TYR A 125 -0.61 13.82 -18.12
C TYR A 125 0.44 14.80 -17.62
N VAL A 126 0.04 15.68 -16.70
CA VAL A 126 0.90 16.71 -16.10
C VAL A 126 1.30 16.31 -14.69
N THR A 127 2.60 16.27 -14.43
CA THR A 127 3.14 15.86 -13.12
C THR A 127 2.89 16.91 -12.04
N VAL A 128 2.53 16.43 -10.86
CA VAL A 128 2.31 17.21 -9.63
C VAL A 128 3.57 17.19 -8.76
N PRO A 129 4.07 18.34 -8.29
CA PRO A 129 3.62 19.70 -8.57
C PRO A 129 4.10 20.20 -9.96
N THR A 130 3.35 21.12 -10.54
CA THR A 130 3.80 21.77 -11.76
C THR A 130 4.89 22.81 -11.48
N ARG A 131 5.90 22.85 -12.32
CA ARG A 131 6.94 23.89 -12.27
C ARG A 131 6.48 25.19 -12.92
N LYS A 132 5.52 25.09 -13.82
CA LYS A 132 4.90 26.21 -14.57
C LYS A 132 3.42 25.91 -14.69
N ALA A 133 2.61 26.95 -14.72
CA ALA A 133 1.20 26.80 -15.03
C ALA A 133 1.01 26.27 -16.46
N VAL A 134 0.03 25.40 -16.65
CA VAL A 134 -0.24 24.68 -17.90
C VAL A 134 -1.65 25.03 -18.36
N SER A 135 -1.79 25.45 -19.63
CA SER A 135 -3.10 25.74 -20.22
C SER A 135 -3.71 24.48 -20.82
N ASP A 136 -5.04 24.37 -20.77
CA ASP A 136 -5.77 23.36 -21.54
C ASP A 136 -5.88 23.72 -23.03
N GLY A 137 -5.32 24.87 -23.44
CA GLY A 137 -5.30 25.35 -24.80
C GLY A 137 -6.69 25.70 -25.37
N THR A 138 -7.69 25.88 -24.50
CA THR A 138 -9.05 26.23 -24.84
C THR A 138 -9.32 27.64 -24.35
N HIS A 139 -9.89 28.48 -25.24
CA HIS A 139 -10.39 29.78 -24.83
C HIS A 139 -11.80 29.61 -24.26
N HIS A 140 -11.93 29.91 -22.97
CA HIS A 140 -13.19 29.85 -22.25
C HIS A 140 -13.92 31.18 -22.42
N TRP A 141 -15.06 31.12 -23.07
CA TRP A 141 -15.83 32.31 -23.43
C TRP A 141 -17.32 32.03 -23.25
N ASP A 142 -18.04 33.01 -22.74
CA ASP A 142 -19.48 32.94 -22.63
C ASP A 142 -20.11 33.80 -23.74
N LYS A 143 -21.10 33.23 -24.44
CA LYS A 143 -21.80 33.89 -25.58
C LYS A 143 -22.65 35.11 -25.20
N GLU A 144 -22.87 35.34 -23.91
CA GLU A 144 -23.79 36.34 -23.41
C GLU A 144 -23.12 37.52 -22.69
N ASN A 145 -21.85 37.81 -22.93
CA ASN A 145 -21.06 38.84 -22.22
C ASN A 145 -20.94 38.61 -20.69
N THR A 146 -21.19 37.40 -20.21
CA THR A 146 -21.07 37.00 -18.80
C THR A 146 -19.87 36.10 -18.59
N GLY A 147 -18.80 36.35 -19.34
CA GLY A 147 -17.63 35.52 -19.38
C GLY A 147 -17.01 35.25 -17.98
N ILE A 148 -16.10 34.31 -17.98
CA ILE A 148 -15.35 33.85 -16.78
C ILE A 148 -14.71 35.00 -15.98
N CYS A 149 -14.52 36.15 -16.61
CA CYS A 149 -13.96 37.40 -16.05
C CYS A 149 -15.01 38.34 -15.45
N GLN A 150 -16.27 38.04 -15.54
CA GLN A 150 -17.30 38.87 -14.92
C GLN A 150 -17.78 38.16 -13.67
N GLN A 151 -18.23 38.90 -12.65
CA GLN A 151 -18.68 38.36 -11.34
C GLN A 151 -19.90 37.43 -11.43
N GLN A 152 -20.29 37.01 -12.61
CA GLN A 152 -21.34 36.05 -12.86
C GLN A 152 -20.77 34.65 -13.04
N THR A 153 -21.50 33.65 -12.61
CA THR A 153 -21.10 32.24 -12.65
C THR A 153 -20.66 31.83 -14.05
N SER A 154 -19.39 31.46 -14.20
CA SER A 154 -18.91 30.78 -15.40
C SER A 154 -19.80 29.57 -15.70
N GLN A 155 -20.22 29.44 -16.96
CA GLN A 155 -20.98 28.25 -17.39
C GLN A 155 -20.08 27.10 -17.80
N ASP A 156 -18.77 27.28 -17.80
CA ASP A 156 -17.84 26.26 -18.18
C ASP A 156 -17.77 25.15 -17.14
N ASN A 157 -18.01 23.95 -17.62
CA ASN A 157 -17.93 22.75 -16.82
C ASN A 157 -16.50 22.20 -16.86
N LEU A 158 -15.66 22.68 -15.94
CA LEU A 158 -14.28 22.20 -15.82
C LEU A 158 -14.27 20.90 -14.99
N ASN A 159 -13.43 19.96 -15.39
CA ASN A 159 -13.30 18.65 -14.75
C ASN A 159 -11.84 18.21 -14.53
N THR A 160 -10.88 19.11 -14.69
CA THR A 160 -9.45 18.81 -14.42
C THR A 160 -9.29 18.30 -12.99
N GLY A 161 -8.70 17.13 -12.82
CA GLY A 161 -8.61 16.39 -11.55
C GLY A 161 -9.48 15.15 -11.50
N SER A 162 -10.49 15.02 -12.38
CA SER A 162 -11.32 13.79 -12.43
C SER A 162 -10.59 12.60 -13.02
N GLN A 163 -9.56 12.84 -13.84
CA GLN A 163 -8.76 11.81 -14.46
C GLN A 163 -7.27 12.07 -14.25
N GLY A 164 -6.53 11.00 -14.12
CA GLY A 164 -5.10 11.05 -13.91
C GLY A 164 -4.51 9.64 -13.77
N LYS A 165 -3.32 9.59 -13.23
CA LYS A 165 -2.66 8.36 -12.83
C LYS A 165 -1.70 8.60 -11.68
N VAL A 166 -1.44 7.56 -10.94
CA VAL A 166 -0.40 7.53 -9.92
C VAL A 166 0.59 6.42 -10.25
N THR A 167 1.85 6.68 -10.07
CA THR A 167 2.91 5.67 -10.11
C THR A 167 3.41 5.48 -8.70
N PHE A 168 3.20 4.31 -8.12
CA PHE A 168 3.75 3.92 -6.84
C PHE A 168 5.17 3.41 -7.00
N TYR A 169 5.99 3.68 -6.01
CA TYR A 169 7.35 3.19 -5.91
C TYR A 169 7.54 2.52 -4.55
N ILE A 170 8.02 1.29 -4.53
CA ILE A 170 8.29 0.54 -3.30
C ILE A 170 9.61 1.02 -2.70
N THR A 171 9.55 1.75 -1.61
CA THR A 171 10.73 2.18 -0.84
C THR A 171 11.20 1.10 0.12
N THR A 172 10.25 0.37 0.68
CA THR A 172 10.48 -0.73 1.62
C THR A 172 9.45 -1.81 1.37
N PRO A 173 9.86 -3.03 0.97
CA PRO A 173 8.94 -4.15 0.83
C PRO A 173 8.13 -4.39 2.10
N PHE A 174 6.93 -4.92 1.97
CA PHE A 174 6.04 -5.20 3.09
C PHE A 174 5.34 -6.55 2.90
N VAL A 175 4.67 -7.00 3.95
CA VAL A 175 3.96 -8.27 3.99
C VAL A 175 2.54 -8.04 4.47
N GLY A 176 1.60 -8.77 3.89
CA GLY A 176 0.18 -8.65 4.21
C GLY A 176 -0.44 -7.42 3.57
N GLU A 177 -1.08 -6.57 4.34
CA GLU A 177 -1.88 -5.46 3.86
C GLU A 177 -1.36 -4.11 4.33
N ILE A 178 -1.31 -3.15 3.42
CA ILE A 178 -1.14 -1.73 3.74
C ILE A 178 -2.41 -0.98 3.37
N THR A 179 -2.95 -0.25 4.34
CA THR A 179 -4.04 0.71 4.10
C THR A 179 -3.47 2.09 3.81
N ILE A 180 -3.89 2.69 2.72
CA ILE A 180 -3.67 4.11 2.40
C ILE A 180 -4.91 4.86 2.90
N PRO A 181 -4.80 5.65 3.98
CA PRO A 181 -5.92 6.45 4.44
C PRO A 181 -6.26 7.52 3.39
N ARG A 182 -7.46 8.11 3.47
CA ARG A 182 -7.83 9.21 2.58
C ARG A 182 -6.77 10.31 2.62
N THR A 183 -5.95 10.40 1.58
CA THR A 183 -4.76 11.25 1.49
C THR A 183 -4.91 12.22 0.34
N GLU A 184 -4.67 13.50 0.58
CA GLU A 184 -4.62 14.51 -0.46
C GLU A 184 -3.33 14.37 -1.27
N ILE A 185 -3.46 14.09 -2.56
CA ILE A 185 -2.31 13.90 -3.47
C ILE A 185 -2.09 15.08 -4.42
N ALA A 186 -3.14 15.85 -4.71
CA ALA A 186 -3.01 17.05 -5.53
C ALA A 186 -4.04 18.12 -5.18
N ARG A 187 -3.61 19.38 -5.24
CA ARG A 187 -4.45 20.60 -5.24
C ARG A 187 -4.36 21.26 -6.59
N ILE A 188 -5.48 21.64 -7.13
CA ILE A 188 -5.59 22.27 -8.46
C ILE A 188 -5.99 23.72 -8.27
N TYR A 189 -5.14 24.61 -8.74
CA TYR A 189 -5.39 26.05 -8.77
C TYR A 189 -5.54 26.51 -10.20
N THR A 190 -6.34 27.53 -10.42
CA THR A 190 -6.56 28.10 -11.74
C THR A 190 -6.33 29.61 -11.74
N SER A 191 -5.91 30.11 -12.89
CA SER A 191 -5.85 31.53 -13.20
C SER A 191 -6.27 31.76 -14.63
N SER A 192 -6.81 32.93 -14.96
CA SER A 192 -7.01 33.34 -16.31
C SER A 192 -5.77 34.08 -16.79
N ALA A 193 -5.33 33.80 -18.01
CA ALA A 193 -4.24 34.52 -18.60
C ALA A 193 -4.41 34.59 -20.15
N THR A 194 -4.17 35.73 -20.72
CA THR A 194 -3.96 35.87 -22.15
C THR A 194 -2.54 35.49 -22.54
N VAL A 195 -1.62 35.42 -21.53
CA VAL A 195 -0.22 35.07 -21.71
C VAL A 195 0.18 34.03 -20.68
N THR A 196 0.90 33.00 -21.11
CA THR A 196 1.43 31.96 -20.20
C THR A 196 2.27 32.55 -19.09
N THR A 197 1.85 32.35 -17.83
CA THR A 197 2.61 32.78 -16.67
C THR A 197 3.46 31.64 -16.13
N THR A 198 4.57 32.00 -15.45
CA THR A 198 5.47 31.01 -14.84
C THR A 198 5.25 30.84 -13.35
N ALA A 199 4.45 31.70 -12.73
CA ALA A 199 4.19 31.65 -11.28
C ALA A 199 2.95 30.79 -10.99
N PRO A 200 2.97 29.95 -9.92
CA PRO A 200 1.76 29.30 -9.45
C PRO A 200 0.75 30.37 -8.99
N PRO A 201 -0.53 30.20 -9.27
CA PRO A 201 -1.55 31.15 -8.82
C PRO A 201 -1.65 31.13 -7.30
N LEU A 202 -1.90 32.29 -6.74
CA LEU A 202 -2.33 32.43 -5.35
C LEU A 202 -3.87 32.36 -5.32
N GLY A 203 -4.46 31.83 -4.28
CA GLY A 203 -5.92 31.75 -4.13
C GLY A 203 -6.37 30.42 -3.55
N SER A 204 -7.67 30.18 -3.63
CA SER A 204 -8.27 28.93 -3.17
C SER A 204 -8.14 27.85 -4.25
N PRO A 205 -7.89 26.58 -3.90
CA PRO A 205 -7.93 25.51 -4.87
C PRO A 205 -9.34 25.35 -5.43
N VAL A 206 -9.44 25.08 -6.72
CA VAL A 206 -10.71 24.80 -7.42
C VAL A 206 -11.10 23.34 -7.31
N ALA A 207 -10.10 22.47 -7.20
CA ALA A 207 -10.31 21.06 -6.98
C ALA A 207 -9.18 20.46 -6.13
N ILE A 208 -9.49 19.37 -5.45
CA ILE A 208 -8.56 18.57 -4.64
C ILE A 208 -8.74 17.12 -5.02
N VAL A 209 -7.64 16.42 -5.28
CA VAL A 209 -7.63 15.00 -5.61
C VAL A 209 -7.17 14.21 -4.40
N TYR A 210 -7.98 13.27 -3.99
CA TYR A 210 -7.73 12.37 -2.88
C TYR A 210 -7.50 10.96 -3.37
N LEU A 211 -6.63 10.26 -2.67
CA LEU A 211 -6.32 8.85 -2.85
C LEU A 211 -6.59 8.12 -1.54
N SER A 212 -7.23 6.98 -1.63
CA SER A 212 -7.38 6.02 -0.55
C SER A 212 -7.29 4.60 -1.12
N GLY A 213 -7.08 3.62 -0.27
CA GLY A 213 -7.12 2.24 -0.77
C GLY A 213 -6.36 1.26 0.10
N THR A 214 -6.21 0.09 -0.46
CA THR A 214 -5.52 -1.03 0.17
C THR A 214 -4.61 -1.69 -0.85
N MET A 215 -3.42 -2.02 -0.41
CA MET A 215 -2.48 -2.85 -1.17
C MET A 215 -2.20 -4.10 -0.39
N THR A 216 -2.33 -5.27 -1.03
CA THR A 216 -2.05 -6.56 -0.42
C THR A 216 -0.88 -7.23 -1.12
N VAL A 217 -0.06 -7.92 -0.34
CA VAL A 217 0.95 -8.84 -0.85
C VAL A 217 0.48 -10.24 -0.52
N PRO A 218 0.17 -11.07 -1.54
CA PRO A 218 -0.17 -12.46 -1.31
C PRO A 218 0.94 -13.13 -0.52
N GLN A 219 0.58 -13.82 0.54
CA GLN A 219 1.54 -14.54 1.36
C GLN A 219 1.58 -15.99 0.90
N SER A 220 2.74 -16.46 0.50
CA SER A 220 3.01 -17.87 0.30
C SER A 220 3.93 -18.38 1.39
N CYS A 221 3.64 -19.57 1.90
CA CYS A 221 4.53 -20.29 2.80
C CYS A 221 4.85 -21.64 2.17
N GLU A 222 6.10 -21.88 1.92
CA GLU A 222 6.57 -23.18 1.51
C GLU A 222 6.86 -24.04 2.74
N ILE A 223 6.20 -25.17 2.84
CA ILE A 223 6.42 -26.14 3.92
C ILE A 223 7.17 -27.34 3.34
N ASN A 224 8.28 -27.68 3.96
CA ASN A 224 9.12 -28.82 3.61
C ASN A 224 9.44 -28.90 2.10
N GLN A 225 9.64 -27.76 1.46
CA GLN A 225 9.90 -27.63 0.02
C GLN A 225 8.81 -28.28 -0.87
N GLY A 226 7.55 -28.25 -0.39
CA GLY A 226 6.43 -28.90 -1.10
C GLY A 226 6.33 -30.41 -0.90
N GLU A 227 7.24 -31.03 -0.16
CA GLU A 227 7.27 -32.47 0.03
C GLU A 227 6.43 -32.91 1.25
N THR A 228 5.85 -34.11 1.17
CA THR A 228 5.13 -34.74 2.28
C THR A 228 6.11 -35.19 3.36
N ILE A 229 5.81 -34.86 4.60
CA ILE A 229 6.56 -35.33 5.76
C ILE A 229 6.06 -36.72 6.15
N SER A 230 6.93 -37.73 6.03
CA SER A 230 6.62 -39.11 6.40
C SER A 230 7.32 -39.49 7.70
N VAL A 231 6.57 -39.99 8.68
CA VAL A 231 7.10 -40.47 9.95
C VAL A 231 6.89 -41.99 10.05
N ASN A 232 7.98 -42.73 10.00
CA ASN A 232 7.93 -44.19 10.06
C ASN A 232 8.20 -44.69 11.50
N PHE A 233 7.24 -45.35 12.09
CA PHE A 233 7.33 -45.88 13.44
C PHE A 233 7.99 -47.26 13.54
N GLY A 234 8.29 -47.88 12.39
CA GLY A 234 8.88 -49.21 12.33
C GLY A 234 7.91 -50.33 12.71
N THR A 235 8.46 -51.53 12.95
CA THR A 235 7.68 -52.68 13.40
C THR A 235 7.68 -52.73 14.93
N ILE A 236 6.49 -52.80 15.50
CA ILE A 236 6.29 -52.79 16.97
C ILE A 236 5.55 -54.07 17.36
N GLU A 237 6.06 -54.78 18.36
CA GLU A 237 5.38 -55.97 18.90
C GLU A 237 4.07 -55.56 19.56
N ALA A 238 2.94 -56.18 19.19
CA ALA A 238 1.63 -55.91 19.80
C ALA A 238 1.62 -56.08 21.32
N SER A 239 2.36 -57.05 21.83
CA SER A 239 2.54 -57.30 23.27
C SER A 239 3.19 -56.16 24.07
N LYS A 240 3.85 -55.23 23.42
CA LYS A 240 4.43 -54.03 24.07
C LYS A 240 3.40 -52.92 24.38
N PHE A 241 2.24 -52.98 23.77
CA PHE A 241 1.16 -52.01 24.03
C PHE A 241 0.38 -52.41 25.31
N THR A 242 0.98 -52.28 26.49
CA THR A 242 0.48 -52.83 27.76
C THR A 242 -0.51 -51.89 28.49
N LYS A 243 -0.47 -50.59 28.25
CA LYS A 243 -1.24 -49.60 29.01
C LYS A 243 -2.01 -48.67 28.12
N LYS A 244 -3.25 -48.34 28.53
CA LYS A 244 -4.08 -47.35 27.81
C LYS A 244 -3.42 -45.96 27.81
N ASN A 245 -3.49 -45.29 26.68
CA ASN A 245 -2.96 -43.94 26.43
C ASN A 245 -1.44 -43.83 26.68
N ASN A 246 -0.72 -44.92 26.59
CA ASN A 246 0.73 -44.94 26.73
C ASN A 246 1.38 -45.50 25.46
N PRO A 247 2.63 -45.08 25.16
CA PRO A 247 3.42 -45.71 24.12
C PRO A 247 3.77 -47.17 24.46
N PRO A 248 4.17 -47.95 23.46
CA PRO A 248 4.67 -49.30 23.67
C PRO A 248 5.86 -49.33 24.65
N GLU A 249 5.94 -50.35 25.44
CA GLU A 249 6.99 -50.49 26.43
C GLU A 249 8.39 -50.52 25.79
N GLY A 250 9.26 -49.59 26.22
CA GLY A 250 10.62 -49.44 25.68
C GLY A 250 10.68 -48.78 24.30
N TYR A 251 9.57 -48.27 23.79
CA TYR A 251 9.53 -47.57 22.51
C TYR A 251 10.29 -46.25 22.57
N ARG A 252 11.04 -45.93 21.51
CA ARG A 252 11.70 -44.65 21.36
C ARG A 252 10.91 -43.79 20.39
N PRO A 253 10.37 -42.64 20.84
CA PRO A 253 9.66 -41.72 19.98
C PRO A 253 10.50 -41.28 18.76
N VAL A 254 9.84 -41.03 17.64
CA VAL A 254 10.48 -40.60 16.39
C VAL A 254 10.45 -39.07 16.31
N THR A 255 11.63 -38.48 16.24
CA THR A 255 11.76 -37.03 16.05
C THR A 255 11.79 -36.69 14.58
N PHE A 256 11.02 -35.66 14.16
CA PHE A 256 11.00 -35.14 12.81
C PHE A 256 10.95 -33.62 12.80
N ASN A 257 11.25 -33.03 11.66
CA ASN A 257 11.28 -31.58 11.50
C ASN A 257 10.29 -31.14 10.44
N ILE A 258 9.64 -30.02 10.69
CA ILE A 258 8.88 -29.26 9.72
C ILE A 258 9.72 -28.04 9.36
N LEU A 259 10.19 -28.00 8.15
CA LEU A 259 10.86 -26.81 7.59
C LEU A 259 9.78 -25.90 7.01
N TYR A 260 9.93 -24.61 7.19
CA TYR A 260 9.03 -23.64 6.57
C TYR A 260 9.80 -22.41 6.13
N ASP A 261 9.38 -21.88 4.99
CA ASP A 261 9.85 -20.63 4.44
C ASP A 261 8.64 -19.80 4.00
N CYS A 262 8.33 -18.75 4.76
CA CYS A 262 7.30 -17.76 4.47
C CYS A 262 7.96 -16.43 4.08
N THR A 263 9.24 -16.46 3.67
CA THR A 263 9.94 -15.28 3.18
C THR A 263 9.75 -15.19 1.69
N GLU A 264 9.67 -13.96 1.21
CA GLU A 264 9.59 -13.71 -0.21
C GLU A 264 10.95 -13.22 -0.70
N ASN A 265 11.51 -13.90 -1.71
CA ASN A 265 12.82 -13.58 -2.29
C ASN A 265 13.96 -13.45 -1.25
N GLY A 266 13.88 -14.19 -0.14
CA GLY A 266 14.92 -14.16 0.91
C GLY A 266 14.96 -12.86 1.73
N LEU A 267 13.99 -11.98 1.56
CA LEU A 267 13.87 -10.78 2.38
C LEU A 267 13.21 -11.15 3.72
N PRO A 268 13.76 -10.67 4.86
CA PRO A 268 13.11 -10.88 6.14
C PRO A 268 11.74 -10.21 6.09
N VAL A 269 10.73 -11.03 6.21
CA VAL A 269 9.36 -10.58 6.40
C VAL A 269 9.33 -9.67 7.64
N ILE A 270 8.71 -8.51 7.54
CA ILE A 270 8.43 -7.64 8.69
C ILE A 270 7.86 -8.54 9.80
N PRO A 271 8.26 -8.35 11.08
CA PRO A 271 7.91 -9.26 12.16
C PRO A 271 6.44 -9.66 12.06
N LEU A 272 6.20 -10.94 11.91
CA LEU A 272 4.90 -11.54 11.60
C LEU A 272 3.83 -11.30 12.69
N ASN A 273 4.19 -10.65 13.78
CA ASN A 273 3.32 -10.24 14.90
C ASN A 273 2.06 -11.10 15.08
N ASN A 274 2.23 -12.44 15.02
CA ASN A 274 1.16 -13.44 15.06
C ASN A 274 0.19 -13.44 13.85
N LYS A 275 0.57 -12.84 12.74
CA LYS A 275 -0.26 -12.84 11.52
C LYS A 275 -0.20 -14.15 10.75
N ILE A 276 0.89 -14.92 10.86
CA ILE A 276 1.02 -16.24 10.23
C ILE A 276 1.09 -17.29 11.33
N MET A 277 0.22 -18.28 11.21
CA MET A 277 0.18 -19.43 12.12
C MET A 277 0.21 -20.72 11.31
N MET A 278 0.99 -21.70 11.79
CA MET A 278 0.92 -23.05 11.26
C MET A 278 -0.03 -23.87 12.13
N ILE A 279 -0.95 -24.57 11.51
CA ILE A 279 -1.99 -25.35 12.17
C ILE A 279 -1.84 -26.81 11.76
N LEU A 280 -1.79 -27.69 12.76
CA LEU A 280 -1.85 -29.13 12.57
C LEU A 280 -3.29 -29.59 12.68
N ASP A 281 -3.81 -30.26 11.64
CA ASP A 281 -5.20 -30.69 11.55
C ASP A 281 -5.29 -32.16 11.13
N GLY A 282 -5.81 -33.00 12.01
CA GLY A 282 -6.00 -34.43 11.79
C GLY A 282 -7.39 -34.73 11.26
N GLN A 283 -7.53 -35.75 10.38
CA GLN A 283 -8.81 -36.14 9.83
C GLN A 283 -9.67 -36.97 10.80
N ASP A 284 -9.05 -37.90 11.52
CA ASP A 284 -9.72 -38.77 12.50
C ASP A 284 -9.02 -38.60 13.85
N VAL A 285 -9.65 -37.90 14.78
CA VAL A 285 -9.03 -37.46 16.04
C VAL A 285 -9.90 -37.81 17.20
N GLU A 286 -9.30 -38.43 18.22
CA GLU A 286 -9.90 -38.62 19.52
C GLU A 286 -9.25 -37.72 20.58
N ASN A 287 -10.05 -37.16 21.48
CA ASN A 287 -9.61 -36.32 22.58
C ASN A 287 -8.63 -35.22 22.15
N GLN A 288 -8.89 -34.59 21.01
CA GLN A 288 -8.10 -33.54 20.36
C GLN A 288 -6.59 -33.82 20.15
N TYR A 289 -5.99 -34.72 20.92
CA TYR A 289 -4.55 -35.03 20.94
C TYR A 289 -4.18 -36.34 20.24
N TYR A 290 -5.16 -37.22 19.98
CA TYR A 290 -4.89 -38.56 19.46
C TYR A 290 -5.35 -38.68 18.01
N LEU A 291 -4.44 -38.69 17.07
CA LEU A 291 -4.71 -38.99 15.69
C LEU A 291 -4.94 -40.49 15.53
N VAL A 292 -6.14 -40.92 15.16
CA VAL A 292 -6.48 -42.33 15.03
C VAL A 292 -5.72 -42.93 13.87
N ALA A 293 -4.90 -43.93 14.15
CA ALA A 293 -4.11 -44.62 13.15
C ALA A 293 -4.66 -46.02 12.78
N ARG A 294 -5.48 -46.58 13.64
CA ARG A 294 -6.18 -47.82 13.35
C ARG A 294 -7.49 -47.94 14.14
N ARG A 295 -8.50 -48.50 13.45
CA ARG A 295 -9.76 -48.91 14.07
C ARG A 295 -9.93 -50.42 13.97
N ARG A 296 -10.38 -51.07 15.08
CA ARG A 296 -10.64 -52.51 15.07
C ARG A 296 -11.79 -52.86 14.13
N GLN A 297 -11.59 -53.93 13.36
CA GLN A 297 -12.64 -54.42 12.45
C GLN A 297 -13.88 -54.93 13.17
N SER A 298 -13.75 -55.43 14.39
CA SER A 298 -14.83 -56.06 15.14
C SER A 298 -15.87 -55.07 15.68
N ASP A 299 -15.50 -53.87 16.07
CA ASP A 299 -16.39 -52.89 16.72
C ASP A 299 -16.15 -51.44 16.29
N ASN A 300 -15.29 -51.23 15.30
CA ASN A 300 -14.91 -49.91 14.76
C ASN A 300 -14.34 -48.92 15.80
N LYS A 301 -13.92 -49.42 16.96
CA LYS A 301 -13.24 -48.58 17.96
C LYS A 301 -11.79 -48.33 17.61
N ALA A 302 -11.37 -47.09 17.80
CA ALA A 302 -9.96 -46.74 17.68
C ALA A 302 -9.13 -47.53 18.70
N ASP A 303 -8.07 -48.20 18.28
CA ASP A 303 -7.20 -48.99 19.15
C ASP A 303 -5.74 -48.52 19.11
N ILE A 304 -5.28 -47.91 18.01
CA ILE A 304 -3.98 -47.25 17.93
C ILE A 304 -4.19 -45.78 17.56
N GLY A 305 -3.61 -44.89 18.37
CA GLY A 305 -3.51 -43.46 18.06
C GLY A 305 -2.07 -43.02 17.96
N ILE A 306 -1.85 -41.91 17.29
CA ILE A 306 -0.55 -41.22 17.24
C ILE A 306 -0.65 -39.97 18.09
N VAL A 307 0.38 -39.73 18.90
CA VAL A 307 0.59 -38.49 19.65
C VAL A 307 1.78 -37.74 19.06
N VAL A 308 1.68 -36.42 19.03
CA VAL A 308 2.79 -35.53 18.68
C VAL A 308 3.08 -34.60 19.85
N GLU A 309 4.35 -34.48 20.19
CA GLU A 309 4.87 -33.58 21.22
C GLU A 309 5.75 -32.50 20.58
N ASP A 310 5.72 -31.31 21.16
CA ASP A 310 6.69 -30.27 20.88
C ASP A 310 8.06 -30.55 21.54
N ALA A 311 9.04 -29.70 21.32
CA ALA A 311 10.37 -29.82 21.90
C ALA A 311 10.39 -29.74 23.45
N GLY A 312 9.31 -29.24 24.05
CA GLY A 312 9.12 -29.19 25.52
C GLY A 312 8.40 -30.39 26.08
N GLY A 313 8.00 -31.38 25.26
CA GLY A 313 7.22 -32.55 25.66
C GLY A 313 5.73 -32.24 25.89
N THR A 314 5.22 -31.14 25.34
CA THR A 314 3.81 -30.79 25.39
C THR A 314 3.07 -31.38 24.19
N TYR A 315 1.92 -32.04 24.46
CA TYR A 315 1.11 -32.59 23.37
C TYR A 315 0.57 -31.51 22.46
N VAL A 316 0.80 -31.66 21.16
CA VAL A 316 0.26 -30.80 20.11
C VAL A 316 -1.13 -31.33 19.72
N PRO A 317 -2.19 -30.51 19.82
CA PRO A 317 -3.51 -30.93 19.37
C PRO A 317 -3.56 -31.19 17.86
N PHE A 318 -4.33 -32.20 17.44
CA PHE A 318 -4.66 -32.41 16.02
C PHE A 318 -5.96 -31.70 15.59
N ALA A 319 -6.70 -31.14 16.54
CA ALA A 319 -7.84 -30.29 16.28
C ALA A 319 -7.42 -28.82 16.42
N GLN A 320 -6.99 -28.20 15.32
CA GLN A 320 -6.50 -26.83 15.28
C GLN A 320 -5.29 -26.54 16.20
N GLY A 321 -4.37 -27.48 16.27
CA GLY A 321 -3.15 -27.30 17.05
C GLY A 321 -2.23 -26.25 16.41
N VAL A 322 -1.98 -25.16 17.13
CA VAL A 322 -1.08 -24.10 16.67
C VAL A 322 0.37 -24.47 16.94
N LEU A 323 1.17 -24.46 15.90
CA LEU A 323 2.61 -24.65 15.98
C LEU A 323 3.31 -23.28 15.97
N PRO A 324 4.25 -23.04 16.90
CA PRO A 324 4.94 -21.77 16.99
C PRO A 324 5.86 -21.58 15.78
N MET A 325 5.72 -20.45 15.11
CA MET A 325 6.58 -20.05 13.99
C MET A 325 7.55 -18.95 14.42
N ASN A 326 8.71 -18.92 13.80
CA ASN A 326 9.69 -17.86 14.02
C ASN A 326 9.16 -16.56 13.38
N GLN A 327 9.37 -15.43 14.07
CA GLN A 327 8.93 -14.12 13.60
C GLN A 327 9.57 -13.67 12.26
N ASN A 328 10.67 -14.31 11.88
CA ASN A 328 11.33 -14.03 10.59
C ASN A 328 10.69 -14.78 9.40
N GLY A 329 9.66 -15.60 9.64
CA GLY A 329 9.02 -16.39 8.57
C GLY A 329 9.84 -17.57 8.06
N LEU A 330 11.09 -17.71 8.48
CA LEU A 330 11.98 -18.79 8.10
C LEU A 330 12.36 -19.63 9.32
N GLY A 331 12.19 -20.95 9.25
CA GLY A 331 12.56 -21.73 10.39
C GLY A 331 12.29 -23.22 10.30
N LYS A 332 12.43 -23.84 11.47
CA LYS A 332 12.26 -25.26 11.67
C LYS A 332 11.49 -25.48 12.97
N ILE A 333 10.45 -26.30 12.91
CA ILE A 333 9.74 -26.83 14.08
C ILE A 333 10.17 -28.27 14.26
N THR A 334 10.66 -28.62 15.45
CA THR A 334 11.03 -30.00 15.80
C THR A 334 9.92 -30.60 16.62
N LEU A 335 9.40 -31.73 16.19
CA LEU A 335 8.33 -32.47 16.82
C LEU A 335 8.78 -33.92 17.07
N THR A 336 8.13 -34.55 18.02
CA THR A 336 8.34 -35.97 18.36
C THR A 336 7.02 -36.70 18.30
N ALA A 337 6.96 -37.83 17.62
CA ALA A 337 5.75 -38.64 17.47
C ALA A 337 5.95 -40.05 17.96
N PHE A 338 4.88 -40.62 18.49
CA PHE A 338 4.85 -42.01 18.93
C PHE A 338 3.42 -42.57 18.90
N PRO A 339 3.26 -43.90 18.66
CA PRO A 339 1.98 -44.55 18.75
C PRO A 339 1.60 -44.85 20.18
N ILE A 340 0.29 -44.85 20.48
CA ILE A 340 -0.27 -45.21 21.78
C ILE A 340 -1.40 -46.22 21.66
N ASN A 341 -1.62 -46.99 22.71
CA ASN A 341 -2.76 -47.89 22.83
C ASN A 341 -3.99 -47.11 23.33
N LEU A 342 -5.06 -47.03 22.54
CA LEU A 342 -6.28 -46.32 22.94
C LEU A 342 -7.27 -47.16 23.75
N VAL A 343 -7.16 -48.48 23.73
CA VAL A 343 -8.12 -49.37 24.39
C VAL A 343 -7.63 -49.92 25.74
N GLY A 344 -6.33 -50.06 25.93
CA GLY A 344 -5.73 -50.58 27.17
C GLY A 344 -5.82 -52.11 27.33
N SER A 345 -6.20 -52.83 26.28
CA SER A 345 -6.15 -54.27 26.15
C SER A 345 -5.09 -54.67 25.14
N GLU A 346 -4.85 -55.95 24.98
CA GLU A 346 -3.98 -56.52 23.96
C GLU A 346 -4.50 -56.07 22.58
N LEU A 347 -3.57 -55.68 21.70
CA LEU A 347 -3.88 -55.22 20.34
C LEU A 347 -3.73 -56.39 19.35
N ASP A 348 -4.61 -56.41 18.35
CA ASP A 348 -4.43 -57.33 17.23
C ASP A 348 -3.21 -56.91 16.39
N THR A 349 -2.61 -57.87 15.71
CA THR A 349 -1.53 -57.62 14.75
C THR A 349 -2.10 -56.99 13.48
N GLY A 350 -1.33 -56.14 12.84
CA GLY A 350 -1.72 -55.49 11.56
C GLY A 350 -1.07 -54.13 11.43
N ASP A 351 -1.24 -53.56 10.22
CA ASP A 351 -0.72 -52.25 9.87
C ASP A 351 -1.55 -51.14 10.48
N PHE A 352 -0.92 -50.03 10.73
CA PHE A 352 -1.59 -48.77 11.12
C PHE A 352 -0.94 -47.58 10.43
N ASP A 353 -1.77 -46.65 9.98
CA ASP A 353 -1.35 -45.39 9.36
C ASP A 353 -2.33 -44.26 9.69
N ALA A 354 -1.84 -43.04 9.62
CA ALA A 354 -2.66 -41.87 9.86
C ALA A 354 -2.11 -40.68 9.06
N THR A 355 -2.99 -39.76 8.71
CA THR A 355 -2.64 -38.56 7.98
C THR A 355 -3.14 -37.31 8.73
N ALA A 356 -2.28 -36.33 8.87
CA ALA A 356 -2.62 -35.00 9.31
C ALA A 356 -2.16 -33.97 8.27
N THR A 357 -2.86 -32.85 8.22
CA THR A 357 -2.57 -31.76 7.30
C THR A 357 -1.94 -30.61 8.07
N LEU A 358 -0.86 -30.06 7.51
CA LEU A 358 -0.33 -28.76 7.94
C LEU A 358 -0.98 -27.67 7.11
N LYS A 359 -1.57 -26.69 7.78
CA LYS A 359 -2.18 -25.51 7.17
C LYS A 359 -1.44 -24.27 7.65
N VAL A 360 -1.21 -23.32 6.74
CA VAL A 360 -0.77 -21.97 7.10
C VAL A 360 -1.98 -21.07 7.04
N ASP A 361 -2.26 -20.39 8.14
CA ASP A 361 -3.31 -19.41 8.28
C ASP A 361 -2.67 -18.03 8.39
N ILE A 362 -3.03 -17.13 7.51
CA ILE A 362 -2.53 -15.76 7.43
C ILE A 362 -3.67 -14.84 7.88
N ARG A 363 -3.44 -14.04 8.94
CA ARG A 363 -4.44 -13.14 9.55
C ARG A 363 -4.11 -11.67 9.37
#